data_92541d9cf714aae569558770fe22e23f
#
_entry.id   92541d9cf714aae569558770fe22e23f
#
_cell.length_a   1.000
_cell.length_b   1.000
_cell.length_c   1.000
_cell.angle_alpha   90.00
_cell.angle_beta   90.00
_cell.angle_gamma   90.00
#
_symmetry.space_group_name_H-M   'P 1'
#
loop_
_entity.id
_entity.type
_entity.pdbx_description
1 polymer ?
#
loop_
_entity_poly.entity_id
_entity_poly.type
_entity_poly.pdbx_seq_one_letter_code
_entity_poly.pdbx_strand_id
1 'polypeptide(L)'
;MVATSTRPPQRAGRKLRWLLSLAVAGALCTTVLLVYQRAGANPGCEVPPGSSSCTRVFFLGNSYTAVNDLPAAFASLAWSGGHRVDVAVQAPGGWTLLDHARAQSTADVLAASRWDVVVLQEQSEIPSVDYMRESSMYPAARDLVAMARGAGAKPMFFLTWGHRQGWPESGIPDYASMQSSLNAGYLFIAGEQHAEVAPVGAAWSEVAGLESSPDLWQDDGSHPTSKGTYLAACIFYAAIFRQSPSGLGYHPWLSGGEATQLQDVAAATVLGDPSRWGLS
;
A
#
# COMPACT_ATOMS: atom_id res chain seq x y z
N MET A 1 -40.71 -69.81 34.44
CA MET A 1 -40.82 -68.54 33.75
C MET A 1 -39.52 -67.79 34.03
N VAL A 2 -38.64 -67.74 33.05
CA VAL A 2 -37.29 -67.17 33.20
C VAL A 2 -37.31 -65.84 32.45
N ALA A 3 -37.09 -64.70 33.13
CA ALA A 3 -37.03 -63.39 32.54
C ALA A 3 -35.55 -63.05 32.18
N THR A 4 -35.26 -62.96 30.92
CA THR A 4 -33.96 -62.50 30.38
C THR A 4 -33.88 -60.98 30.32
N SER A 5 -32.94 -60.42 31.08
CA SER A 5 -32.58 -59.05 31.10
C SER A 5 -31.54 -58.76 29.99
N THR A 6 -31.89 -57.98 29.00
CA THR A 6 -30.97 -57.47 27.97
C THR A 6 -30.50 -56.07 28.34
N ARG A 7 -29.20 -55.86 28.59
CA ARG A 7 -28.54 -54.56 28.71
C ARG A 7 -28.32 -53.94 27.33
N PRO A 8 -28.54 -52.62 27.16
CA PRO A 8 -28.18 -51.94 25.92
C PRO A 8 -26.67 -51.63 25.85
N PRO A 9 -26.08 -51.51 24.65
CA PRO A 9 -24.66 -51.29 24.47
C PRO A 9 -24.27 -49.84 24.80
N GLN A 10 -23.13 -49.72 25.48
CA GLN A 10 -22.51 -48.41 25.81
C GLN A 10 -22.02 -47.73 24.53
N ARG A 11 -22.44 -46.47 24.34
CA ARG A 11 -21.93 -45.57 23.30
C ARG A 11 -20.56 -45.04 23.70
N ALA A 12 -19.50 -45.69 23.25
CA ALA A 12 -18.16 -45.10 23.16
C ALA A 12 -18.04 -44.41 21.81
N GLY A 13 -18.06 -43.10 21.74
CA GLY A 13 -17.92 -42.42 20.47
C GLY A 13 -18.07 -40.88 20.51
N ARG A 14 -18.31 -40.28 21.69
CA ARG A 14 -18.61 -38.84 21.75
C ARG A 14 -17.49 -37.92 22.27
N LYS A 15 -16.40 -38.50 22.79
CA LYS A 15 -15.28 -37.67 23.34
C LYS A 15 -14.16 -37.40 22.35
N LEU A 16 -14.08 -38.13 21.24
CA LEU A 16 -13.01 -37.93 20.24
C LEU A 16 -13.32 -36.80 19.22
N ARG A 17 -14.60 -36.47 19.06
CA ARG A 17 -15.00 -35.38 18.10
C ARG A 17 -14.80 -33.97 18.64
N TRP A 18 -14.69 -33.78 19.95
CA TRP A 18 -14.47 -32.47 20.58
C TRP A 18 -13.01 -32.05 20.65
N LEU A 19 -12.07 -33.01 20.62
CA LEU A 19 -10.64 -32.69 20.62
C LEU A 19 -10.10 -32.30 19.25
N LEU A 20 -10.76 -32.73 18.15
CA LEU A 20 -10.40 -32.29 16.79
C LEU A 20 -10.98 -30.90 16.43
N SER A 21 -12.06 -30.50 17.08
CA SER A 21 -12.68 -29.17 16.83
C SER A 21 -11.94 -28.04 17.56
N LEU A 22 -11.22 -28.32 18.64
CA LEU A 22 -10.42 -27.32 19.36
C LEU A 22 -9.04 -27.09 18.74
N ALA A 23 -8.51 -28.08 18.00
CA ALA A 23 -7.23 -27.92 17.30
C ALA A 23 -7.34 -27.08 16.00
N VAL A 24 -8.54 -26.98 15.39
CA VAL A 24 -8.79 -26.19 14.19
C VAL A 24 -9.15 -24.72 14.53
N ALA A 25 -9.74 -24.47 15.70
CA ALA A 25 -10.07 -23.10 16.15
C ALA A 25 -8.86 -22.34 16.72
N GLY A 26 -7.81 -23.04 17.16
CA GLY A 26 -6.58 -22.44 17.69
C GLY A 26 -5.57 -21.99 16.62
N ALA A 27 -5.75 -22.40 15.36
CA ALA A 27 -4.85 -22.06 14.25
C ALA A 27 -5.31 -20.84 13.42
N LEU A 28 -6.44 -20.23 13.78
CA LEU A 28 -7.04 -19.07 13.07
C LEU A 28 -6.77 -17.72 13.73
N CYS A 29 -6.05 -17.71 14.85
CA CYS A 29 -5.61 -16.48 15.50
C CYS A 29 -4.09 -16.41 15.42
N THR A 30 -3.59 -15.45 14.67
CA THR A 30 -2.18 -15.05 14.49
C THR A 30 -1.42 -15.65 13.31
N THR A 31 -1.97 -15.60 12.11
CA THR A 31 -1.14 -15.44 10.93
C THR A 31 -1.37 -14.03 10.41
N VAL A 32 -0.59 -13.08 10.87
CA VAL A 32 -0.23 -11.93 10.05
C VAL A 32 0.45 -12.55 8.84
N LEU A 33 -0.31 -12.70 7.75
CA LEU A 33 0.22 -13.18 6.49
C LEU A 33 1.13 -12.08 5.96
N LEU A 34 2.44 -12.19 6.23
CA LEU A 34 3.47 -11.56 5.43
C LEU A 34 3.40 -12.19 4.04
N VAL A 35 2.53 -11.66 3.19
CA VAL A 35 2.47 -12.06 1.80
C VAL A 35 3.64 -11.40 1.11
N TYR A 36 4.78 -12.08 1.03
CA TYR A 36 5.79 -11.78 0.02
C TYR A 36 5.16 -12.08 -1.34
N GLN A 37 4.65 -11.05 -1.98
CA GLN A 37 4.11 -11.22 -3.32
C GLN A 37 5.25 -11.05 -4.32
N ARG A 38 5.62 -12.14 -4.97
CA ARG A 38 6.44 -12.10 -6.18
C ARG A 38 5.52 -11.75 -7.34
N ALA A 39 5.75 -10.63 -7.97
CA ALA A 39 4.96 -10.18 -9.10
C ALA A 39 5.36 -10.97 -10.36
N GLY A 40 4.45 -11.75 -10.91
CA GLY A 40 4.55 -12.38 -12.23
C GLY A 40 5.91 -12.97 -12.57
N ALA A 41 6.52 -12.50 -13.68
CA ALA A 41 7.84 -12.94 -14.14
C ALA A 41 9.03 -12.28 -13.41
N ASN A 42 8.80 -11.33 -12.50
CA ASN A 42 9.87 -10.69 -11.71
C ASN A 42 10.56 -11.75 -10.83
N PRO A 43 11.88 -11.98 -11.02
CA PRO A 43 12.60 -13.00 -10.27
C PRO A 43 12.87 -12.62 -8.81
N GLY A 44 12.53 -11.39 -8.40
CA GLY A 44 12.82 -10.85 -7.08
C GLY A 44 14.32 -10.74 -6.78
N CYS A 45 14.65 -10.63 -5.49
CA CYS A 45 16.02 -10.44 -5.03
C CYS A 45 16.81 -11.75 -4.76
N GLU A 46 16.15 -12.90 -4.80
CA GLU A 46 16.80 -14.20 -4.58
C GLU A 46 17.43 -14.79 -5.85
N VAL A 47 18.39 -14.11 -6.45
CA VAL A 47 19.11 -14.61 -7.64
C VAL A 47 20.60 -14.64 -7.35
N PRO A 48 21.38 -15.59 -7.97
CA PRO A 48 22.79 -15.79 -7.68
C PRO A 48 23.65 -14.51 -7.73
N PRO A 49 24.78 -14.45 -6.98
CA PRO A 49 25.70 -13.32 -6.99
C PRO A 49 26.15 -12.98 -8.42
N GLY A 50 26.08 -11.69 -8.78
CA GLY A 50 26.50 -11.19 -10.10
C GLY A 50 25.34 -10.65 -10.96
N SER A 51 24.10 -10.76 -10.53
CA SER A 51 22.95 -10.13 -11.19
C SER A 51 22.79 -8.66 -10.77
N SER A 52 22.07 -7.88 -11.60
CA SER A 52 21.72 -6.47 -11.37
C SER A 52 21.20 -6.22 -9.97
N SER A 53 21.41 -5.00 -9.43
CA SER A 53 20.88 -4.55 -8.14
C SER A 53 19.38 -4.85 -8.03
N CYS A 54 18.94 -5.23 -6.84
CA CYS A 54 17.55 -5.48 -6.54
C CYS A 54 17.08 -4.53 -5.45
N THR A 55 15.86 -4.00 -5.59
CA THR A 55 15.28 -3.05 -4.64
C THR A 55 14.22 -3.74 -3.79
N ARG A 56 14.30 -3.62 -2.47
CA ARG A 56 13.32 -4.15 -1.52
C ARG A 56 12.45 -3.04 -1.00
N VAL A 57 11.14 -3.16 -1.23
CA VAL A 57 10.16 -2.12 -0.86
C VAL A 57 9.12 -2.71 0.08
N PHE A 58 8.97 -2.10 1.25
CA PHE A 58 7.93 -2.47 2.20
C PHE A 58 6.82 -1.42 2.21
N PHE A 59 5.58 -1.83 1.93
CA PHE A 59 4.41 -0.97 1.93
C PHE A 59 3.65 -1.11 3.26
N LEU A 60 3.56 -0.01 3.99
CA LEU A 60 2.67 0.17 5.13
C LEU A 60 1.48 1.04 4.69
N GLY A 61 0.27 0.51 4.83
CA GLY A 61 -0.93 1.22 4.39
C GLY A 61 -2.22 0.52 4.79
N ASN A 62 -3.23 0.69 3.99
CA ASN A 62 -4.55 0.10 4.20
C ASN A 62 -5.18 -0.34 2.86
N SER A 63 -6.51 -0.28 2.74
CA SER A 63 -7.20 -0.67 1.52
C SER A 63 -6.74 0.10 0.27
N TYR A 64 -6.28 1.35 0.39
CA TYR A 64 -5.73 2.10 -0.74
C TYR A 64 -4.46 1.45 -1.33
N THR A 65 -3.67 0.81 -0.50
CA THR A 65 -2.51 0.02 -0.92
C THR A 65 -2.89 -1.41 -1.34
N ALA A 66 -3.88 -2.03 -0.65
CA ALA A 66 -4.21 -3.44 -0.87
C ALA A 66 -5.12 -3.68 -2.07
N VAL A 67 -6.05 -2.76 -2.36
CA VAL A 67 -7.00 -2.90 -3.49
C VAL A 67 -6.26 -2.96 -4.82
N ASN A 68 -6.65 -3.93 -5.67
CA ASN A 68 -5.99 -4.27 -6.94
C ASN A 68 -4.50 -4.61 -6.81
N ASP A 69 -4.01 -4.90 -5.60
CA ASP A 69 -2.63 -5.34 -5.35
C ASP A 69 -1.58 -4.35 -5.91
N LEU A 70 -1.62 -3.11 -5.41
CA LEU A 70 -0.67 -2.07 -5.82
C LEU A 70 0.80 -2.50 -5.71
N PRO A 71 1.26 -3.21 -4.64
CA PRO A 71 2.64 -3.65 -4.56
C PRO A 71 3.04 -4.60 -5.69
N ALA A 72 2.17 -5.55 -6.06
CA ALA A 72 2.44 -6.47 -7.17
C ALA A 72 2.38 -5.76 -8.53
N ALA A 73 1.45 -4.80 -8.70
CA ALA A 73 1.38 -3.97 -9.91
C ALA A 73 2.67 -3.15 -10.09
N PHE A 74 3.16 -2.52 -9.02
CA PHE A 74 4.44 -1.80 -9.01
C PHE A 74 5.63 -2.72 -9.35
N ALA A 75 5.72 -3.90 -8.71
CA ALA A 75 6.82 -4.82 -8.96
C ALA A 75 6.82 -5.37 -10.41
N SER A 76 5.64 -5.62 -10.99
CA SER A 76 5.51 -6.04 -12.38
C SER A 76 5.87 -4.93 -13.36
N LEU A 77 5.46 -3.69 -13.07
CA LEU A 77 5.83 -2.51 -13.85
C LEU A 77 7.36 -2.28 -13.79
N ALA A 78 7.95 -2.37 -12.59
CA ALA A 78 9.38 -2.25 -12.38
C ALA A 78 10.16 -3.30 -13.19
N TRP A 79 9.69 -4.55 -13.19
CA TRP A 79 10.28 -5.61 -13.99
C TRP A 79 10.22 -5.32 -15.49
N SER A 80 9.10 -4.78 -16.00
CA SER A 80 8.99 -4.37 -17.40
C SER A 80 9.96 -3.24 -17.79
N GLY A 81 10.39 -2.44 -16.80
CA GLY A 81 11.41 -1.41 -16.93
C GLY A 81 12.84 -1.90 -16.64
N GLY A 82 13.05 -3.21 -16.44
CA GLY A 82 14.36 -3.81 -16.22
C GLY A 82 14.83 -3.78 -14.76
N HIS A 83 13.97 -3.41 -13.81
CA HIS A 83 14.30 -3.38 -12.39
C HIS A 83 13.77 -4.61 -11.66
N ARG A 84 14.62 -5.24 -10.87
CA ARG A 84 14.25 -6.33 -9.98
C ARG A 84 13.81 -5.77 -8.64
N VAL A 85 12.65 -6.23 -8.15
CA VAL A 85 12.03 -5.74 -6.92
C VAL A 85 11.49 -6.90 -6.09
N ASP A 86 11.76 -6.89 -4.78
CA ASP A 86 10.95 -7.61 -3.81
C ASP A 86 10.03 -6.62 -3.11
N VAL A 87 8.77 -6.99 -2.95
CA VAL A 87 7.79 -6.21 -2.22
C VAL A 87 7.24 -7.00 -1.04
N ALA A 88 7.07 -6.33 0.08
CA ALA A 88 6.24 -6.81 1.18
C ALA A 88 5.16 -5.76 1.46
N VAL A 89 4.05 -6.21 2.03
CA VAL A 89 2.91 -5.35 2.32
C VAL A 89 2.30 -5.69 3.68
N GLN A 90 1.98 -4.65 4.43
CA GLN A 90 1.10 -4.70 5.58
C GLN A 90 0.06 -3.61 5.42
N ALA A 91 -1.15 -4.00 4.97
CA ALA A 91 -2.18 -3.06 4.59
C ALA A 91 -3.59 -3.54 5.00
N PRO A 92 -3.85 -3.76 6.30
CA PRO A 92 -5.18 -4.07 6.78
C PRO A 92 -6.15 -2.93 6.49
N GLY A 93 -7.39 -3.24 6.09
CA GLY A 93 -8.40 -2.24 5.76
C GLY A 93 -8.62 -1.24 6.90
N GLY A 94 -8.59 0.05 6.57
CA GLY A 94 -8.83 1.15 7.50
C GLY A 94 -7.69 1.47 8.48
N TRP A 95 -6.57 0.74 8.47
CA TRP A 95 -5.44 1.03 9.35
C TRP A 95 -4.86 2.42 9.06
N THR A 96 -4.42 3.04 10.15
CA THR A 96 -3.74 4.34 10.18
C THR A 96 -2.23 4.14 10.37
N LEU A 97 -1.45 5.20 10.16
CA LEU A 97 -0.02 5.17 10.55
C LEU A 97 0.15 4.91 12.05
N LEU A 98 -0.80 5.36 12.88
CA LEU A 98 -0.77 5.11 14.33
C LEU A 98 -0.95 3.62 14.64
N ASP A 99 -1.83 2.91 13.92
CA ASP A 99 -1.98 1.46 14.07
C ASP A 99 -0.69 0.74 13.70
N HIS A 100 -0.06 1.12 12.59
CA HIS A 100 1.23 0.57 12.18
C HIS A 100 2.35 0.86 13.19
N ALA A 101 2.44 2.08 13.72
CA ALA A 101 3.46 2.45 14.69
C ALA A 101 3.35 1.66 16.00
N ARG A 102 2.15 1.23 16.37
CA ARG A 102 1.88 0.44 17.58
C ARG A 102 1.92 -1.08 17.36
N ALA A 103 1.87 -1.53 16.13
CA ALA A 103 1.81 -2.94 15.81
C ALA A 103 3.19 -3.62 15.93
N GLN A 104 3.30 -4.64 16.79
CA GLN A 104 4.51 -5.45 16.87
C GLN A 104 4.86 -6.08 15.52
N SER A 105 3.85 -6.50 14.74
CA SER A 105 4.06 -7.04 13.40
C SER A 105 4.77 -6.09 12.45
N THR A 106 4.57 -4.78 12.56
CA THR A 106 5.32 -3.78 11.78
C THR A 106 6.80 -3.78 12.16
N ALA A 107 7.09 -3.77 13.46
CA ALA A 107 8.45 -3.83 13.97
C ALA A 107 9.15 -5.14 13.56
N ASP A 108 8.45 -6.26 13.64
CA ASP A 108 8.97 -7.59 13.27
C ASP A 108 9.36 -7.65 11.78
N VAL A 109 8.52 -7.09 10.88
CA VAL A 109 8.83 -7.05 9.44
C VAL A 109 10.02 -6.15 9.14
N LEU A 110 10.08 -4.97 9.78
CA LEU A 110 11.21 -4.07 9.61
C LEU A 110 12.53 -4.70 10.08
N ALA A 111 12.48 -5.52 11.14
CA ALA A 111 13.64 -6.22 11.67
C ALA A 111 14.02 -7.49 10.88
N ALA A 112 13.05 -8.14 10.23
CA ALA A 112 13.24 -9.45 9.58
C ALA A 112 14.01 -9.40 8.26
N SER A 113 14.07 -8.23 7.60
CA SER A 113 14.66 -8.07 6.28
C SER A 113 15.36 -6.73 6.14
N ARG A 114 16.31 -6.68 5.20
CA ARG A 114 16.88 -5.41 4.77
C ARG A 114 15.94 -4.77 3.73
N TRP A 115 15.45 -3.59 4.03
CA TRP A 115 14.61 -2.79 3.15
C TRP A 115 15.40 -1.62 2.57
N ASP A 116 15.16 -1.29 1.29
CA ASP A 116 15.72 -0.11 0.65
C ASP A 116 14.74 1.08 0.79
N VAL A 117 13.43 0.81 0.69
CA VAL A 117 12.36 1.81 0.83
C VAL A 117 11.25 1.27 1.73
N VAL A 118 10.76 2.11 2.63
CA VAL A 118 9.53 1.88 3.41
C VAL A 118 8.52 2.94 3.02
N VAL A 119 7.41 2.51 2.41
CA VAL A 119 6.31 3.36 1.99
C VAL A 119 5.33 3.52 3.14
N LEU A 120 4.93 4.76 3.43
CA LEU A 120 4.07 5.14 4.54
C LEU A 120 2.79 5.79 4.00
N GLN A 121 1.65 5.08 4.08
CA GLN A 121 0.34 5.55 3.65
C GLN A 121 -0.59 5.71 4.85
N GLU A 122 -1.07 6.93 5.07
CA GLU A 122 -2.06 7.23 6.10
C GLU A 122 -3.48 6.90 5.62
N GLN A 123 -4.41 6.71 6.56
CA GLN A 123 -5.83 6.55 6.26
C GLN A 123 -6.35 7.78 5.47
N SER A 124 -7.28 7.56 4.54
CA SER A 124 -7.64 8.51 3.47
C SER A 124 -8.12 9.89 3.95
N GLU A 125 -8.73 9.98 5.11
CA GLU A 125 -9.36 11.18 5.64
C GLU A 125 -8.45 11.97 6.60
N ILE A 126 -7.66 11.25 7.40
CA ILE A 126 -6.81 11.83 8.47
C ILE A 126 -5.92 12.96 7.94
N PRO A 127 -5.23 12.83 6.79
CA PRO A 127 -4.35 13.90 6.32
C PRO A 127 -5.11 15.15 5.86
N SER A 128 -6.44 15.08 5.69
CA SER A 128 -7.25 16.20 5.22
C SER A 128 -7.71 17.14 6.34
N VAL A 129 -7.58 16.76 7.62
CA VAL A 129 -8.07 17.52 8.78
C VAL A 129 -6.92 17.86 9.72
N ASP A 130 -6.73 19.16 10.02
CA ASP A 130 -5.61 19.66 10.83
C ASP A 130 -5.49 18.96 12.19
N TYR A 131 -6.60 18.90 12.92
CA TYR A 131 -6.61 18.24 14.23
C TYR A 131 -6.18 16.76 14.16
N MET A 132 -6.64 16.03 13.14
CA MET A 132 -6.28 14.63 12.96
C MET A 132 -4.81 14.45 12.58
N ARG A 133 -4.28 15.36 11.75
CA ARG A 133 -2.85 15.38 11.43
C ARG A 133 -2.00 15.54 12.68
N GLU A 134 -2.31 16.55 13.49
CA GLU A 134 -1.53 16.90 14.67
C GLU A 134 -1.64 15.85 15.79
N SER A 135 -2.82 15.28 15.99
CA SER A 135 -3.07 14.33 17.09
C SER A 135 -2.72 12.88 16.77
N SER A 136 -2.70 12.48 15.49
CA SER A 136 -2.54 11.09 15.05
C SER A 136 -1.44 10.92 14.00
N MET A 137 -1.60 11.52 12.81
CA MET A 137 -0.72 11.28 11.67
C MET A 137 0.73 11.68 11.95
N TYR A 138 0.97 12.91 12.40
CA TYR A 138 2.34 13.43 12.53
C TYR A 138 3.16 12.72 13.62
N PRO A 139 2.63 12.45 14.82
CA PRO A 139 3.35 11.64 15.80
C PRO A 139 3.70 10.25 15.27
N ALA A 140 2.73 9.55 14.68
CA ALA A 140 2.93 8.21 14.14
C ALA A 140 3.90 8.19 12.95
N ALA A 141 3.84 9.20 12.08
CA ALA A 141 4.77 9.35 10.98
C ALA A 141 6.22 9.52 11.45
N ARG A 142 6.46 10.32 12.51
CA ARG A 142 7.80 10.47 13.11
C ARG A 142 8.34 9.15 13.63
N ASP A 143 7.50 8.39 14.33
CA ASP A 143 7.88 7.09 14.87
C ASP A 143 8.22 6.10 13.75
N LEU A 144 7.38 5.99 12.73
CA LEU A 144 7.61 5.07 11.60
C LEU A 144 8.81 5.48 10.73
N VAL A 145 9.03 6.77 10.52
CA VAL A 145 10.24 7.27 9.85
C VAL A 145 11.50 6.90 10.64
N ALA A 146 11.48 7.05 11.97
CA ALA A 146 12.59 6.64 12.82
C ALA A 146 12.83 5.13 12.76
N MET A 147 11.76 4.32 12.80
CA MET A 147 11.84 2.86 12.66
C MET A 147 12.41 2.44 11.31
N ALA A 148 11.93 3.03 10.20
CA ALA A 148 12.43 2.75 8.85
C ALA A 148 13.93 3.07 8.73
N ARG A 149 14.36 4.24 9.21
CA ARG A 149 15.77 4.63 9.22
C ARG A 149 16.61 3.75 10.11
N GLY A 150 16.08 3.35 11.27
CA GLY A 150 16.74 2.40 12.17
C GLY A 150 16.98 1.04 11.53
N ALA A 151 16.10 0.62 10.59
CA ALA A 151 16.25 -0.57 9.77
C ALA A 151 17.14 -0.34 8.52
N GLY A 152 17.69 0.87 8.32
CA GLY A 152 18.53 1.22 7.18
C GLY A 152 17.78 1.54 5.90
N ALA A 153 16.45 1.71 5.97
CA ALA A 153 15.59 2.01 4.82
C ALA A 153 15.35 3.52 4.66
N LYS A 154 15.06 3.94 3.43
CA LYS A 154 14.55 5.28 3.13
C LYS A 154 13.05 5.32 3.35
N PRO A 155 12.50 6.22 4.20
CA PRO A 155 11.07 6.43 4.31
C PRO A 155 10.57 7.22 3.10
N MET A 156 9.42 6.80 2.55
CA MET A 156 8.72 7.47 1.45
C MET A 156 7.24 7.61 1.78
N PHE A 157 6.74 8.83 1.86
CA PHE A 157 5.30 9.05 2.07
C PHE A 157 4.52 8.82 0.78
N PHE A 158 3.44 8.07 0.89
CA PHE A 158 2.47 7.88 -0.18
C PHE A 158 1.40 9.00 -0.06
N LEU A 159 1.62 10.11 -0.76
CA LEU A 159 0.63 11.17 -0.84
C LEU A 159 -0.58 10.66 -1.63
N THR A 160 -1.67 10.40 -0.93
CA THR A 160 -2.90 9.82 -1.47
C THR A 160 -3.78 10.86 -2.14
N TRP A 161 -4.87 10.43 -2.76
CA TRP A 161 -5.87 11.25 -3.43
C TRP A 161 -7.07 11.52 -2.52
N GLY A 162 -7.77 12.63 -2.78
CA GLY A 162 -9.03 12.97 -2.12
C GLY A 162 -10.19 12.10 -2.59
N HIS A 163 -11.22 11.99 -1.76
CA HIS A 163 -12.49 11.40 -2.19
C HIS A 163 -13.09 12.24 -3.32
N ARG A 164 -13.78 11.59 -4.26
CA ARG A 164 -14.38 12.24 -5.44
C ARG A 164 -15.28 13.44 -5.07
N GLN A 165 -15.97 13.36 -3.95
CA GLN A 165 -16.90 14.39 -3.46
C GLN A 165 -16.36 15.19 -2.27
N GLY A 166 -15.06 15.03 -1.94
CA GLY A 166 -14.51 15.57 -0.71
C GLY A 166 -15.00 14.81 0.53
N TRP A 167 -15.12 15.54 1.64
CA TRP A 167 -15.67 15.01 2.89
C TRP A 167 -16.57 16.06 3.55
N PRO A 168 -17.79 16.30 3.01
CA PRO A 168 -18.68 17.38 3.44
C PRO A 168 -19.05 17.32 4.92
N GLU A 169 -19.16 16.12 5.52
CA GLU A 169 -19.46 15.92 6.94
C GLU A 169 -18.36 16.52 7.85
N SER A 170 -17.15 16.65 7.35
CA SER A 170 -16.00 17.26 8.04
C SER A 170 -15.69 18.67 7.52
N GLY A 171 -16.62 19.29 6.78
CA GLY A 171 -16.47 20.66 6.28
C GLY A 171 -15.57 20.77 5.05
N ILE A 172 -15.27 19.68 4.36
CA ILE A 172 -14.46 19.64 3.13
C ILE A 172 -15.39 19.39 1.94
N PRO A 173 -15.82 20.45 1.22
CA PRO A 173 -17.00 20.39 0.35
C PRO A 173 -16.81 19.59 -0.93
N ASP A 174 -15.57 19.44 -1.39
CA ASP A 174 -15.27 18.87 -2.71
C ASP A 174 -13.87 18.23 -2.78
N TYR A 175 -13.63 17.52 -3.89
CA TYR A 175 -12.35 16.88 -4.19
C TYR A 175 -11.15 17.85 -4.12
N ALA A 176 -11.27 19.02 -4.72
CA ALA A 176 -10.15 19.96 -4.83
C ALA A 176 -9.72 20.47 -3.44
N SER A 177 -10.69 20.77 -2.59
CA SER A 177 -10.47 21.18 -1.20
C SER A 177 -9.81 20.07 -0.40
N MET A 178 -10.30 18.82 -0.55
CA MET A 178 -9.71 17.66 0.12
C MET A 178 -8.28 17.41 -0.35
N GLN A 179 -8.05 17.39 -1.67
CA GLN A 179 -6.71 17.17 -2.22
C GLN A 179 -5.72 18.25 -1.80
N SER A 180 -6.14 19.49 -1.75
CA SER A 180 -5.30 20.60 -1.25
C SER A 180 -4.87 20.36 0.20
N SER A 181 -5.79 19.93 1.05
CA SER A 181 -5.51 19.61 2.46
C SER A 181 -4.59 18.39 2.60
N LEU A 182 -4.80 17.33 1.80
CA LEU A 182 -3.91 16.17 1.76
C LEU A 182 -2.49 16.57 1.35
N ASN A 183 -2.35 17.35 0.28
CA ASN A 183 -1.06 17.85 -0.17
C ASN A 183 -0.34 18.61 0.94
N ALA A 184 -1.02 19.53 1.62
CA ALA A 184 -0.46 20.31 2.72
C ALA A 184 0.02 19.40 3.86
N GLY A 185 -0.81 18.42 4.27
CA GLY A 185 -0.50 17.50 5.35
C GLY A 185 0.72 16.62 5.08
N TYR A 186 0.76 16.00 3.91
CA TYR A 186 1.87 15.13 3.55
C TYR A 186 3.18 15.90 3.31
N LEU A 187 3.11 17.04 2.61
CA LEU A 187 4.31 17.84 2.35
C LEU A 187 4.90 18.46 3.61
N PHE A 188 4.05 18.85 4.58
CA PHE A 188 4.52 19.33 5.88
C PHE A 188 5.36 18.29 6.59
N ILE A 189 4.81 17.08 6.81
CA ILE A 189 5.52 16.04 7.56
C ILE A 189 6.71 15.48 6.79
N ALA A 190 6.62 15.38 5.46
CA ALA A 190 7.74 14.96 4.62
C ALA A 190 8.90 15.97 4.71
N GLY A 191 8.60 17.27 4.65
CA GLY A 191 9.61 18.33 4.80
C GLY A 191 10.25 18.32 6.20
N GLU A 192 9.44 18.21 7.26
CA GLU A 192 9.92 18.11 8.63
C GLU A 192 10.86 16.92 8.81
N GLN A 193 10.47 15.78 8.24
CA GLN A 193 11.22 14.54 8.38
C GLN A 193 12.31 14.36 7.32
N HIS A 194 12.50 15.29 6.39
CA HIS A 194 13.42 15.11 5.25
C HIS A 194 13.22 13.75 4.57
N ALA A 195 11.96 13.40 4.33
CA ALA A 195 11.55 12.14 3.70
C ALA A 195 11.05 12.38 2.28
N GLU A 196 11.18 11.36 1.44
CA GLU A 196 10.72 11.39 0.06
C GLU A 196 9.19 11.27 0.00
N VAL A 197 8.58 11.75 -1.10
CA VAL A 197 7.14 11.65 -1.36
C VAL A 197 6.89 11.00 -2.72
N ALA A 198 6.03 9.98 -2.75
CA ALA A 198 5.40 9.48 -3.97
C ALA A 198 4.10 10.27 -4.19
N PRO A 199 4.03 11.22 -5.14
CA PRO A 199 2.97 12.23 -5.24
C PRO A 199 1.75 11.72 -6.02
N VAL A 200 1.17 10.59 -5.62
CA VAL A 200 0.06 9.96 -6.35
C VAL A 200 -1.16 10.87 -6.42
N GLY A 201 -1.53 11.54 -5.32
CA GLY A 201 -2.66 12.46 -5.28
C GLY A 201 -2.47 13.69 -6.19
N ALA A 202 -1.23 14.16 -6.37
CA ALA A 202 -0.95 15.23 -7.33
C ALA A 202 -1.19 14.75 -8.77
N ALA A 203 -0.65 13.59 -9.15
CA ALA A 203 -0.91 13.00 -10.47
C ALA A 203 -2.40 12.66 -10.68
N TRP A 204 -3.09 12.25 -9.61
CA TRP A 204 -4.53 12.01 -9.66
C TRP A 204 -5.32 13.27 -10.03
N SER A 205 -4.93 14.42 -9.47
CA SER A 205 -5.53 15.71 -9.82
C SER A 205 -5.32 16.09 -11.28
N GLU A 206 -4.12 15.85 -11.81
CA GLU A 206 -3.81 16.09 -13.22
C GLU A 206 -4.70 15.24 -14.13
N VAL A 207 -4.80 13.92 -13.85
CA VAL A 207 -5.64 13.01 -14.63
C VAL A 207 -7.12 13.40 -14.52
N ALA A 208 -7.62 13.70 -13.32
CA ALA A 208 -9.01 14.08 -13.10
C ALA A 208 -9.39 15.38 -13.80
N GLY A 209 -8.44 16.26 -14.08
CA GLY A 209 -8.63 17.51 -14.82
C GLY A 209 -8.64 17.38 -16.35
N LEU A 210 -8.35 16.21 -16.91
CA LEU A 210 -8.32 16.01 -18.36
C LEU A 210 -9.74 15.83 -18.93
N GLU A 211 -10.00 16.33 -20.12
CA GLU A 211 -11.30 16.23 -20.81
C GLU A 211 -11.73 14.77 -21.05
N SER A 212 -10.78 13.88 -21.29
CA SER A 212 -10.98 12.44 -21.52
C SER A 212 -10.13 11.66 -20.54
N SER A 213 -10.49 11.72 -19.26
CA SER A 213 -9.78 11.01 -18.22
C SER A 213 -10.33 9.61 -17.99
N PRO A 214 -9.46 8.61 -17.76
CA PRO A 214 -9.91 7.33 -17.24
C PRO A 214 -10.46 7.53 -15.83
N ASP A 215 -11.55 6.82 -15.49
CA ASP A 215 -12.07 6.87 -14.13
C ASP A 215 -11.12 6.18 -13.16
N LEU A 216 -10.61 6.96 -12.20
CA LEU A 216 -9.63 6.49 -11.22
C LEU A 216 -10.27 6.00 -9.92
N TRP A 217 -11.51 6.42 -9.61
CA TRP A 217 -12.24 6.01 -8.42
C TRP A 217 -13.23 4.89 -8.71
N GLN A 218 -13.41 3.99 -7.77
CA GLN A 218 -14.56 3.08 -7.74
C GLN A 218 -15.87 3.85 -7.48
N ASP A 219 -16.99 3.15 -7.54
CA ASP A 219 -18.33 3.73 -7.35
C ASP A 219 -18.51 4.38 -5.97
N ASP A 220 -17.72 3.95 -4.97
CA ASP A 220 -17.73 4.55 -3.64
C ASP A 220 -17.06 5.93 -3.58
N GLY A 221 -16.45 6.36 -4.67
CA GLY A 221 -15.77 7.66 -4.77
C GLY A 221 -14.50 7.78 -3.93
N SER A 222 -14.00 6.69 -3.36
CA SER A 222 -12.84 6.66 -2.47
C SER A 222 -11.76 5.69 -2.96
N HIS A 223 -12.10 4.39 -3.10
CA HIS A 223 -11.12 3.37 -3.49
C HIS A 223 -10.70 3.49 -4.95
N PRO A 224 -9.46 3.03 -5.29
CA PRO A 224 -8.95 3.13 -6.65
C PRO A 224 -9.57 2.06 -7.56
N THR A 225 -9.89 2.41 -8.80
CA THR A 225 -10.05 1.42 -9.87
C THR A 225 -8.68 0.80 -10.20
N SER A 226 -8.66 -0.21 -11.07
CA SER A 226 -7.41 -0.75 -11.61
C SER A 226 -6.57 0.31 -12.33
N LYS A 227 -7.20 1.33 -12.92
CA LYS A 227 -6.53 2.47 -13.57
C LYS A 227 -5.88 3.40 -12.53
N GLY A 228 -6.58 3.68 -11.43
CA GLY A 228 -6.02 4.46 -10.31
C GLY A 228 -4.83 3.74 -9.66
N THR A 229 -4.94 2.42 -9.47
CA THR A 229 -3.82 1.61 -8.96
C THR A 229 -2.64 1.62 -9.94
N TYR A 230 -2.90 1.56 -11.24
CA TYR A 230 -1.84 1.64 -12.25
C TYR A 230 -1.12 2.99 -12.25
N LEU A 231 -1.86 4.10 -12.14
CA LEU A 231 -1.26 5.43 -11.97
C LEU A 231 -0.35 5.48 -10.74
N ALA A 232 -0.81 4.94 -9.60
CA ALA A 232 0.00 4.87 -8.39
C ALA A 232 1.28 4.05 -8.61
N ALA A 233 1.19 2.90 -9.30
CA ALA A 233 2.36 2.09 -9.63
C ALA A 233 3.37 2.85 -10.52
N CYS A 234 2.90 3.63 -11.51
CA CYS A 234 3.75 4.48 -12.34
C CYS A 234 4.44 5.59 -11.52
N ILE A 235 3.74 6.20 -10.57
CA ILE A 235 4.32 7.19 -9.66
C ILE A 235 5.41 6.55 -8.78
N PHE A 236 5.16 5.38 -8.19
CA PHE A 236 6.19 4.67 -7.42
C PHE A 236 7.40 4.30 -8.27
N TYR A 237 7.18 3.86 -9.51
CA TYR A 237 8.27 3.59 -10.45
C TYR A 237 9.13 4.85 -10.66
N ALA A 238 8.51 5.96 -11.04
CA ALA A 238 9.22 7.21 -11.27
C ALA A 238 9.90 7.73 -10.00
N ALA A 239 9.23 7.65 -8.83
CA ALA A 239 9.76 8.12 -7.56
C ALA A 239 10.91 7.27 -7.02
N ILE A 240 10.87 5.94 -7.17
CA ILE A 240 11.90 5.04 -6.63
C ILE A 240 13.11 4.96 -7.57
N PHE A 241 12.89 4.83 -8.89
CA PHE A 241 13.97 4.62 -9.84
C PHE A 241 14.47 5.90 -10.51
N ARG A 242 13.80 7.05 -10.34
CA ARG A 242 14.12 8.31 -11.02
C ARG A 242 14.11 8.17 -12.55
N GLN A 243 13.23 7.31 -13.06
CA GLN A 243 13.09 7.01 -14.48
C GLN A 243 11.64 7.17 -14.92
N SER A 244 11.45 7.55 -16.18
CA SER A 244 10.12 7.67 -16.75
C SER A 244 9.47 6.30 -16.90
N PRO A 245 8.21 6.12 -16.48
CA PRO A 245 7.42 4.94 -16.78
C PRO A 245 6.86 4.94 -18.21
N SER A 246 7.04 6.02 -19.00
CA SER A 246 6.50 6.13 -20.37
C SER A 246 7.04 5.04 -21.27
N GLY A 247 6.15 4.35 -21.96
CA GLY A 247 6.48 3.27 -22.88
C GLY A 247 6.72 1.90 -22.23
N LEU A 248 6.54 1.76 -20.91
CA LEU A 248 6.63 0.44 -20.25
C LEU A 248 5.48 -0.47 -20.67
N GLY A 249 5.82 -1.74 -20.97
CA GLY A 249 4.89 -2.69 -21.55
C GLY A 249 3.92 -3.37 -20.60
N TYR A 250 4.06 -3.18 -19.29
CA TYR A 250 3.14 -3.76 -18.29
C TYR A 250 1.94 -2.84 -18.06
N HIS A 251 0.77 -3.22 -18.58
CA HIS A 251 -0.50 -2.50 -18.38
C HIS A 251 -1.70 -3.45 -18.53
N PRO A 252 -1.84 -4.47 -17.67
CA PRO A 252 -2.73 -5.62 -17.87
C PRO A 252 -4.23 -5.27 -17.95
N TRP A 253 -4.63 -4.11 -17.42
CA TRP A 253 -6.04 -3.73 -17.29
C TRP A 253 -6.43 -2.52 -18.14
N LEU A 254 -5.50 -2.00 -18.96
CA LEU A 254 -5.67 -0.76 -19.71
C LEU A 254 -5.44 -0.98 -21.18
N SER A 255 -6.12 -0.19 -22.01
CA SER A 255 -5.71 -0.02 -23.41
C SER A 255 -4.35 0.67 -23.49
N GLY A 256 -3.64 0.50 -24.61
CA GLY A 256 -2.35 1.15 -24.81
C GLY A 256 -2.42 2.69 -24.68
N GLY A 257 -3.52 3.30 -25.14
CA GLY A 257 -3.73 4.75 -25.03
C GLY A 257 -3.90 5.23 -23.56
N GLU A 258 -4.72 4.52 -22.78
CA GLU A 258 -4.89 4.81 -21.35
C GLU A 258 -3.57 4.63 -20.59
N ALA A 259 -2.83 3.56 -20.89
CA ALA A 259 -1.55 3.29 -20.25
C ALA A 259 -0.55 4.43 -20.55
N THR A 260 -0.42 4.84 -21.82
CA THR A 260 0.46 5.96 -22.22
C THR A 260 0.08 7.24 -21.47
N GLN A 261 -1.21 7.58 -21.44
CA GLN A 261 -1.69 8.78 -20.74
C GLN A 261 -1.29 8.79 -19.26
N LEU A 262 -1.52 7.68 -18.54
CA LEU A 262 -1.20 7.58 -17.11
C LEU A 262 0.31 7.55 -16.86
N GLN A 263 1.08 6.88 -17.71
CA GLN A 263 2.54 6.88 -17.66
C GLN A 263 3.13 8.28 -17.85
N ASP A 264 2.62 9.02 -18.83
CA ASP A 264 3.11 10.36 -19.15
C ASP A 264 2.78 11.37 -18.04
N VAL A 265 1.56 11.30 -17.47
CA VAL A 265 1.20 12.11 -16.30
C VAL A 265 2.10 11.77 -15.11
N ALA A 266 2.34 10.49 -14.86
CA ALA A 266 3.23 10.08 -13.78
C ALA A 266 4.66 10.59 -13.98
N ALA A 267 5.20 10.48 -15.19
CA ALA A 267 6.51 11.00 -15.54
C ALA A 267 6.60 12.52 -15.33
N ALA A 268 5.61 13.26 -15.84
CA ALA A 268 5.57 14.72 -15.70
C ALA A 268 5.46 15.15 -14.23
N THR A 269 4.58 14.51 -13.46
CA THR A 269 4.35 14.85 -12.04
C THR A 269 5.61 14.64 -11.19
N VAL A 270 6.29 13.50 -11.38
CA VAL A 270 7.43 13.14 -10.54
C VAL A 270 8.72 13.79 -11.03
N LEU A 271 9.00 13.68 -12.33
CA LEU A 271 10.30 14.06 -12.90
C LEU A 271 10.34 15.50 -13.40
N GLY A 272 9.19 16.17 -13.52
CA GLY A 272 9.11 17.58 -13.89
C GLY A 272 9.68 18.51 -12.80
N ASP A 273 9.48 18.17 -11.53
CA ASP A 273 10.08 18.85 -10.39
C ASP A 273 10.36 17.86 -9.25
N PRO A 274 11.44 17.04 -9.35
CA PRO A 274 11.77 16.06 -8.33
C PRO A 274 12.03 16.67 -6.95
N SER A 275 12.57 17.90 -6.92
CA SER A 275 12.94 18.59 -5.67
C SER A 275 11.72 18.87 -4.80
N ARG A 276 10.57 19.16 -5.40
CA ARG A 276 9.29 19.34 -4.71
C ARG A 276 8.88 18.13 -3.87
N TRP A 277 9.31 16.95 -4.28
CA TRP A 277 8.97 15.68 -3.64
C TRP A 277 10.12 15.12 -2.77
N GLY A 278 11.16 15.92 -2.54
CA GLY A 278 12.35 15.47 -1.81
C GLY A 278 13.16 14.40 -2.56
N LEU A 279 12.94 14.26 -3.84
CA LEU A 279 13.58 13.26 -4.71
C LEU A 279 14.87 13.85 -5.30
N SER A 280 15.94 13.89 -4.52
CA SER A 280 17.27 14.37 -4.95
C SER A 280 18.14 13.24 -5.48
#